data_0da758ec6214f4c0fe049b862776d72c
#
_entry.id   0da758ec6214f4c0fe049b862776d72c
#
_cell.length_a   1.000
_cell.length_b   1.000
_cell.length_c   1.000
_cell.angle_alpha   90.00
_cell.angle_beta   90.00
_cell.angle_gamma   90.00
#
_symmetry.space_group_name_H-M   'P 1'
#
loop_
_entity.id
_entity.type
_entity.pdbx_description
1 polymer ?
#
loop_
_entity_poly.entity_id
_entity_poly.type
_entity_poly.pdbx_seq_one_letter_code
_entity_poly.pdbx_strand_id
1 'polypeptide(L)'
;MFTIIFPVLNERLRLESGVTRTVEYLRKIAFEDYEIIIVDNGSEDETPQIAEMLCQKYEKVRYERINVRGVGAAFRRGVELSHGDVVGYMDIDLSTNIKHLGEAIHLFETQPQIEYIN
;
A
#
# COMPACT_ATOMS: atom_id res chain seq x y z
N MET A 1 4.82 13.30 -2.19
CA MET A 1 4.58 12.05 -1.43
C MET A 1 4.16 10.93 -2.37
N PHE A 2 4.64 9.75 -2.13
CA PHE A 2 4.31 8.54 -2.90
C PHE A 2 3.31 7.70 -2.11
N THR A 3 2.15 7.40 -2.69
CA THR A 3 1.12 6.60 -2.01
C THR A 3 1.15 5.16 -2.54
N ILE A 4 1.25 4.20 -1.64
CA ILE A 4 1.21 2.77 -1.98
C ILE A 4 -0.12 2.20 -1.50
N ILE A 5 -0.91 1.66 -2.43
CA ILE A 5 -2.22 1.06 -2.12
C ILE A 5 -2.09 -0.46 -2.15
N PHE A 6 -2.48 -1.10 -1.05
CA PHE A 6 -2.61 -2.54 -0.96
C PHE A 6 -4.09 -2.91 -0.88
N PRO A 7 -4.70 -3.41 -1.96
CA PRO A 7 -6.05 -3.96 -1.85
C PRO A 7 -5.97 -5.34 -1.21
N VAL A 8 -6.80 -5.60 -0.23
CA VAL A 8 -6.78 -6.88 0.47
C VAL A 8 -8.19 -7.44 0.62
N LEU A 9 -8.27 -8.78 0.65
CA LEU A 9 -9.49 -9.52 0.94
C LEU A 9 -9.07 -10.85 1.54
N ASN A 10 -9.34 -11.03 2.84
CA ASN A 10 -9.00 -12.27 3.57
C ASN A 10 -7.51 -12.62 3.42
N GLU A 11 -6.64 -11.68 3.80
CA GLU A 11 -5.19 -11.83 3.67
C GLU A 11 -4.49 -11.96 5.02
N ARG A 12 -5.14 -12.60 6.00
CA ARG A 12 -4.59 -12.73 7.36
C ARG A 12 -3.19 -13.35 7.40
N LEU A 13 -2.87 -14.23 6.45
CA LEU A 13 -1.57 -14.91 6.43
C LEU A 13 -0.46 -14.10 5.77
N ARG A 14 -0.80 -13.08 5.00
CA ARG A 14 0.19 -12.32 4.20
C ARG A 14 0.25 -10.84 4.53
N LEU A 15 -0.78 -10.30 5.18
CA LEU A 15 -0.85 -8.85 5.37
C LEU A 15 0.31 -8.30 6.19
N GLU A 16 0.59 -8.90 7.32
CA GLU A 16 1.68 -8.40 8.19
C GLU A 16 3.03 -8.49 7.49
N SER A 17 3.32 -9.63 6.89
CA SER A 17 4.57 -9.85 6.17
C SER A 17 4.71 -8.87 5.00
N GLY A 18 3.65 -8.68 4.22
CA GLY A 18 3.70 -7.80 3.06
C GLY A 18 3.96 -6.34 3.43
N VAL A 19 3.24 -5.84 4.42
CA VAL A 19 3.43 -4.45 4.86
C VAL A 19 4.81 -4.27 5.51
N THR A 20 5.21 -5.20 6.36
CA THR A 20 6.51 -5.13 7.03
C THR A 20 7.66 -5.14 6.04
N ARG A 21 7.62 -6.03 5.05
CA ARG A 21 8.65 -6.09 4.02
C ARG A 21 8.72 -4.79 3.21
N THR A 22 7.58 -4.19 2.93
CA THR A 22 7.53 -2.93 2.21
C THR A 22 8.16 -1.81 3.03
N VAL A 23 7.79 -1.69 4.30
CA VAL A 23 8.35 -0.67 5.20
C VAL A 23 9.86 -0.86 5.34
N GLU A 24 10.33 -2.09 5.52
CA GLU A 24 11.74 -2.38 5.66
C GLU A 24 12.52 -2.07 4.38
N TYR A 25 11.95 -2.39 3.22
CA TYR A 25 12.58 -2.06 1.95
C TYR A 25 12.73 -0.56 1.78
N LEU A 26 11.68 0.22 2.11
CA LEU A 26 11.72 1.67 1.99
C LEU A 26 12.73 2.28 2.96
N ARG A 27 12.86 1.71 4.15
CA ARG A 27 13.88 2.12 5.11
C ARG A 27 15.28 1.84 4.57
N LYS A 28 15.46 0.67 3.95
CA LYS A 28 16.76 0.26 3.40
C LYS A 28 17.23 1.21 2.31
N ILE A 29 16.32 1.70 1.46
CA ILE A 29 16.68 2.65 0.40
C ILE A 29 16.58 4.10 0.88
N ALA A 30 16.35 4.33 2.16
CA ALA A 30 16.26 5.64 2.80
C ALA A 30 15.17 6.54 2.18
N PHE A 31 14.07 5.95 1.74
CA PHE A 31 12.94 6.71 1.19
C PHE A 31 11.88 6.88 2.28
N GLU A 32 11.53 8.11 2.61
CA GLU A 32 10.61 8.42 3.71
C GLU A 32 9.35 9.16 3.28
N ASP A 33 9.30 9.69 2.06
CA ASP A 33 8.18 10.52 1.61
C ASP A 33 7.07 9.66 1.00
N TYR A 34 6.48 8.79 1.83
CA TYR A 34 5.44 7.87 1.39
C TYR A 34 4.33 7.70 2.42
N GLU A 35 3.20 7.17 1.98
CA GLU A 35 2.16 6.61 2.83
C GLU A 35 1.72 5.26 2.26
N ILE A 36 1.23 4.39 3.12
CA ILE A 36 0.67 3.09 2.73
C ILE A 36 -0.80 3.08 3.12
N ILE A 37 -1.66 2.73 2.18
CA ILE A 37 -3.09 2.62 2.45
C ILE A 37 -3.52 1.18 2.17
N ILE A 38 -3.97 0.50 3.22
CA ILE A 38 -4.54 -0.84 3.12
C ILE A 38 -6.03 -0.66 2.87
N VAL A 39 -6.53 -1.07 1.70
CA VAL A 39 -7.95 -0.97 1.37
C VAL A 39 -8.55 -2.37 1.39
N ASP A 40 -9.46 -2.60 2.33
CA ASP A 40 -10.04 -3.92 2.61
C ASP A 40 -11.40 -4.03 1.92
N ASN A 41 -11.52 -5.00 1.01
CA ASN A 41 -12.73 -5.25 0.24
C ASN A 41 -13.80 -6.04 1.01
N GLY A 42 -13.76 -6.02 2.33
CA GLY A 42 -14.76 -6.68 3.16
C GLY A 42 -14.30 -8.02 3.71
N SER A 43 -13.08 -8.09 4.23
CA SER A 43 -12.54 -9.32 4.83
C SER A 43 -13.39 -9.81 6.00
N GLU A 44 -13.54 -11.12 6.09
CA GLU A 44 -14.29 -11.78 7.16
C GLU A 44 -13.38 -12.53 8.13
N ASP A 45 -12.08 -12.59 7.83
CA ASP A 45 -11.07 -13.19 8.72
C ASP A 45 -10.44 -12.12 9.64
N GLU A 46 -9.25 -12.37 10.17
CA GLU A 46 -8.56 -11.47 11.09
C GLU A 46 -7.83 -10.31 10.37
N THR A 47 -8.01 -10.17 9.05
CA THR A 47 -7.35 -9.08 8.30
C THR A 47 -7.58 -7.71 8.91
N PRO A 48 -8.82 -7.31 9.31
CA PRO A 48 -9.02 -5.99 9.91
C PRO A 48 -8.21 -5.77 11.18
N GLN A 49 -8.12 -6.77 12.05
CA GLN A 49 -7.38 -6.66 13.31
C GLN A 49 -5.88 -6.52 13.05
N ILE A 50 -5.36 -7.28 12.09
CA ILE A 50 -3.96 -7.20 11.70
C ILE A 50 -3.66 -5.82 11.10
N ALA A 51 -4.55 -5.31 10.26
CA ALA A 51 -4.39 -3.98 9.65
C ALA A 51 -4.34 -2.89 10.72
N GLU A 52 -5.22 -2.95 11.70
CA GLU A 52 -5.22 -1.97 12.77
C GLU A 52 -3.95 -2.02 13.61
N MET A 53 -3.45 -3.22 13.88
CA MET A 53 -2.16 -3.39 14.56
C MET A 53 -1.03 -2.75 13.77
N LEU A 54 -1.02 -2.92 12.45
CA LEU A 54 -0.02 -2.31 11.59
C LEU A 54 -0.11 -0.80 11.57
N CYS A 55 -1.32 -0.24 11.61
CA CYS A 55 -1.52 1.21 11.70
C CYS A 55 -0.98 1.79 13.00
N GLN A 56 -1.06 1.04 14.09
CA GLN A 56 -0.49 1.47 15.36
C GLN A 56 1.03 1.34 15.37
N LYS A 57 1.55 0.33 14.71
CA LYS A 57 3.00 0.08 14.66
C LYS A 57 3.72 1.04 13.72
N TYR A 58 3.11 1.39 12.61
CA TYR A 58 3.73 2.23 11.58
C TYR A 58 2.88 3.47 11.34
N GLU A 59 3.41 4.62 11.65
CA GLU A 59 2.70 5.89 11.55
C GLU A 59 2.24 6.22 10.13
N LYS A 60 2.93 5.70 9.11
CA LYS A 60 2.63 5.98 7.71
C LYS A 60 1.64 4.99 7.09
N VAL A 61 1.11 4.04 7.86
CA VAL A 61 0.17 3.03 7.39
C VAL A 61 -1.23 3.41 7.83
N ARG A 62 -2.18 3.39 6.88
CA ARG A 62 -3.59 3.65 7.13
C ARG A 62 -4.43 2.49 6.63
N TYR A 63 -5.61 2.33 7.18
CA TYR A 63 -6.54 1.26 6.86
C TYR A 63 -7.92 1.81 6.56
N GLU A 64 -8.52 1.32 5.47
CA GLU A 64 -9.88 1.68 5.08
C GLU A 64 -10.62 0.42 4.64
N ARG A 65 -11.82 0.21 5.21
CA ARG A 65 -12.69 -0.90 4.82
C ARG A 65 -13.77 -0.36 3.89
N ILE A 66 -14.03 -1.09 2.80
CA ILE A 66 -15.11 -0.75 1.87
C ILE A 66 -16.08 -1.91 1.76
N ASN A 67 -17.34 -1.61 1.39
CA ASN A 67 -18.40 -2.61 1.29
C ASN A 67 -18.64 -3.07 -0.13
N VAL A 68 -17.87 -2.58 -1.08
CA VAL A 68 -18.00 -2.93 -2.49
C VAL A 68 -16.84 -3.83 -2.87
N ARG A 69 -17.15 -5.00 -3.42
CA ARG A 69 -16.11 -5.93 -3.84
C ARG A 69 -15.52 -5.53 -5.18
N GLY A 70 -14.27 -5.92 -5.37
CA GLY A 70 -13.57 -5.71 -6.63
C GLY A 70 -12.32 -4.86 -6.47
N VAL A 71 -11.32 -5.22 -7.24
CA VAL A 71 -10.01 -4.57 -7.23
C VAL A 71 -10.13 -3.10 -7.65
N GLY A 72 -10.98 -2.81 -8.64
CA GLY A 72 -11.17 -1.44 -9.11
C GLY A 72 -11.76 -0.53 -8.04
N ALA A 73 -12.69 -1.05 -7.22
CA ALA A 73 -13.28 -0.26 -6.13
C ALA A 73 -12.24 0.07 -5.06
N ALA A 74 -11.39 -0.91 -4.72
CA ALA A 74 -10.31 -0.69 -3.76
C ALA A 74 -9.32 0.34 -4.27
N PHE A 75 -8.95 0.26 -5.53
CA PHE A 75 -8.04 1.21 -6.15
C PHE A 75 -8.59 2.63 -6.10
N ARG A 76 -9.86 2.80 -6.53
CA ARG A 76 -10.50 4.12 -6.53
C ARG A 76 -10.55 4.72 -5.12
N ARG A 77 -10.90 3.89 -4.12
CA ARG A 77 -10.96 4.38 -2.75
C ARG A 77 -9.58 4.79 -2.24
N GLY A 78 -8.56 4.00 -2.56
CA GLY A 78 -7.19 4.33 -2.20
C GLY A 78 -6.75 5.65 -2.81
N VAL A 79 -7.08 5.88 -4.08
CA VAL A 79 -6.76 7.16 -4.75
C VAL A 79 -7.48 8.32 -4.09
N GLU A 80 -8.77 8.15 -3.76
CA GLU A 80 -9.54 9.20 -3.08
C GLU A 80 -8.93 9.59 -1.73
N LEU A 81 -8.38 8.60 -1.00
CA LEU A 81 -7.79 8.83 0.32
C LEU A 81 -6.35 9.29 0.26
N SER A 82 -5.69 9.18 -0.89
CA SER A 82 -4.26 9.44 -0.99
C SER A 82 -3.94 10.91 -0.85
N HIS A 83 -2.80 11.19 -0.23
CA HIS A 83 -2.21 12.52 -0.18
C HIS A 83 -1.03 12.63 -1.14
N GLY A 84 -0.71 11.55 -1.84
CA GLY A 84 0.47 11.50 -2.68
C GLY A 84 0.27 12.11 -4.05
N ASP A 85 1.36 12.57 -4.63
CA ASP A 85 1.41 13.07 -6.00
C ASP A 85 1.48 11.91 -7.00
N VAL A 86 1.98 10.77 -6.53
CA VAL A 86 2.11 9.53 -7.30
C VAL A 86 1.49 8.40 -6.50
N VAL A 87 0.71 7.56 -7.17
CA VAL A 87 0.03 6.44 -6.52
C VAL A 87 0.51 5.13 -7.13
N GLY A 88 1.07 4.26 -6.28
CA GLY A 88 1.45 2.92 -6.66
C GLY A 88 0.44 1.92 -6.11
N TYR A 89 0.19 0.87 -6.87
CA TYR A 89 -0.76 -0.17 -6.54
C TYR A 89 -0.01 -1.50 -6.49
N MET A 90 -0.06 -2.22 -5.37
CA MET A 90 0.73 -3.43 -5.17
C MET A 90 -0.10 -4.56 -4.58
N ASP A 91 0.18 -5.79 -5.01
CA ASP A 91 -0.37 -6.97 -4.37
C ASP A 91 0.36 -7.24 -3.05
N ILE A 92 -0.38 -7.69 -2.05
CA ILE A 92 0.18 -7.85 -0.71
C ILE A 92 1.20 -8.99 -0.62
N ASP A 93 1.19 -9.93 -1.56
CA ASP A 93 2.15 -11.05 -1.53
C ASP A 93 3.57 -10.63 -1.92
N LEU A 94 3.74 -9.52 -2.59
CA LEU A 94 5.03 -8.92 -2.98
C LEU A 94 5.93 -9.80 -3.83
N SER A 95 5.43 -10.92 -4.35
CA SER A 95 6.29 -11.90 -5.01
C SER A 95 7.11 -11.32 -6.17
N THR A 96 6.61 -10.28 -6.83
CA THR A 96 7.30 -9.63 -7.93
C THR A 96 7.37 -8.11 -7.80
N ASN A 97 6.69 -7.52 -6.81
CA ASN A 97 6.44 -6.08 -6.80
C ASN A 97 7.46 -5.23 -6.07
N ILE A 98 8.21 -5.79 -5.12
CA ILE A 98 9.12 -4.98 -4.31
C ILE A 98 10.24 -4.35 -5.17
N LYS A 99 10.69 -5.06 -6.19
CA LYS A 99 11.69 -4.53 -7.12
C LYS A 99 11.11 -3.41 -7.98
N HIS A 100 9.87 -3.59 -8.43
CA HIS A 100 9.17 -2.57 -9.21
C HIS A 100 8.90 -1.33 -8.37
N LEU A 101 8.67 -1.49 -7.08
CA LEU A 101 8.51 -0.35 -6.19
C LEU A 101 9.76 0.52 -6.18
N GLY A 102 10.94 -0.08 -6.10
CA GLY A 102 12.19 0.67 -6.17
C GLY A 102 12.35 1.44 -7.47
N GLU A 103 11.99 0.82 -8.59
CA GLU A 103 12.03 1.48 -9.89
C GLU A 103 11.03 2.64 -9.97
N ALA A 104 9.83 2.44 -9.44
CA ALA A 104 8.80 3.47 -9.42
C ALA A 104 9.21 4.67 -8.57
N ILE A 105 9.82 4.41 -7.43
CA ILE A 105 10.32 5.47 -6.55
C ILE A 105 11.44 6.26 -7.23
N HIS A 106 12.33 5.56 -7.93
CA HIS A 106 13.40 6.23 -8.68
C HIS A 106 12.81 7.18 -9.73
N LEU A 107 11.79 6.73 -10.46
CA LEU A 107 11.09 7.58 -11.43
C LEU A 107 10.41 8.77 -10.74
N PHE A 108 9.78 8.54 -9.60
CA PHE A 108 9.16 9.61 -8.82
C PHE A 108 10.18 10.68 -8.43
N GLU A 109 11.36 10.26 -7.97
CA GLU A 109 12.39 11.20 -7.54
C GLU A 109 13.03 11.97 -8.69
N THR A 110 13.12 11.35 -9.88
CA THR A 110 13.79 11.95 -11.03
C THR A 110 12.81 12.62 -12.02
N GLN A 111 11.53 12.21 -11.99
CA GLN A 111 10.49 12.73 -12.90
C GLN A 111 9.21 12.97 -12.12
N PRO A 112 9.18 14.05 -11.30
CA PRO A 112 8.08 14.26 -10.36
C PRO A 112 6.72 14.55 -11.01
N GLN A 113 6.66 14.76 -12.34
CA GLN A 113 5.40 14.97 -13.04
C GLN A 113 4.64 13.66 -13.33
N ILE A 114 5.19 12.50 -13.02
CA ILE A 114 4.49 11.22 -13.17
C ILE A 114 3.47 11.10 -12.05
N GLU A 115 2.19 10.95 -12.40
CA GLU A 115 1.10 10.92 -11.43
C GLU A 115 0.64 9.52 -11.03
N TYR A 116 0.92 8.50 -11.87
CA TYR A 116 0.38 7.17 -11.68
C TYR A 116 1.37 6.10 -12.16
N ILE A 117 1.66 5.15 -11.27
CA ILE A 117 2.52 4.01 -11.57
C ILE A 117 1.84 2.74 -11.06
N ASN A 118 1.76 1.77 -11.92
CA ASN A 118 1.10 0.51 -11.61
C ASN A 118 2.10 -0.65 -11.55
#